data_861ce64f79b68934527b580198a94363
#
_entry.id   861ce64f79b68934527b580198a94363
#
_cell.length_a   1.000
_cell.length_b   1.000
_cell.length_c   1.000
_cell.angle_alpha   90.00
_cell.angle_beta   90.00
_cell.angle_gamma   90.00
#
_symmetry.space_group_name_H-M   'P 1'
#
loop_
_entity.id
_entity.type
_entity.pdbx_description
1 polymer ?
#
loop_
_entity_poly.entity_id
_entity_poly.type
_entity_poly.pdbx_seq_one_letter_code
_entity_poly.pdbx_strand_id
1 'polypeptide(L)'
;MLNKIITYSIKNKLIIGLFIISLVGWGSYELTQLPIDAVPDITDNQVQVITVSPALGATDIERLVTFPIEQACSSIPGTKQIRSFSRFGLSLITIVFEDKIDIYWARQQITEKLQNVKQNIPPGTGSPELAPVSTGLGEIFQYVVRPQKGYEGKYDAMELRTLQDWVVRRQLIGTPGVAEVASFGGKLKQYEITRHSKLRY
;
A
#
# COMPACT_ATOMS: atom_id res chain seq x y z
N MET A 1 37.56 31.83 -29.33
CA MET A 1 36.18 31.93 -28.89
C MET A 1 36.07 32.45 -27.43
N LEU A 2 36.86 31.95 -26.48
CA LEU A 2 36.83 32.38 -25.08
C LEU A 2 37.02 33.89 -24.88
N ASN A 3 38.00 34.49 -25.53
CA ASN A 3 38.29 35.94 -25.42
C ASN A 3 37.09 36.82 -25.86
N LYS A 4 36.31 36.39 -26.84
CA LYS A 4 35.10 37.12 -27.26
C LYS A 4 34.00 37.08 -26.19
N ILE A 5 33.84 35.94 -25.52
CA ILE A 5 32.87 35.77 -24.44
C ILE A 5 33.26 36.63 -23.23
N ILE A 6 34.52 36.56 -22.84
CA ILE A 6 35.05 37.38 -21.74
C ILE A 6 34.89 38.88 -22.00
N THR A 7 35.26 39.33 -23.19
CA THR A 7 35.14 40.76 -23.59
C THR A 7 33.69 41.20 -23.61
N TYR A 8 32.78 40.36 -24.11
CA TYR A 8 31.35 40.65 -24.12
C TYR A 8 30.76 40.74 -22.70
N SER A 9 31.15 39.82 -21.81
CA SER A 9 30.72 39.80 -20.42
C SER A 9 31.17 41.07 -19.66
N ILE A 10 32.38 41.49 -19.86
CA ILE A 10 32.92 42.72 -19.22
C ILE A 10 32.22 43.96 -19.75
N LYS A 11 31.90 43.97 -21.05
CA LYS A 11 31.28 45.15 -21.70
C LYS A 11 29.80 45.30 -21.35
N ASN A 12 29.11 44.18 -21.14
CA ASN A 12 27.66 44.15 -20.89
C ASN A 12 27.32 43.68 -19.46
N LYS A 13 27.84 44.32 -18.45
CA LYS A 13 27.70 43.94 -17.03
C LYS A 13 26.26 43.81 -16.58
N LEU A 14 25.34 44.68 -17.08
CA LEU A 14 23.91 44.63 -16.72
C LEU A 14 23.22 43.38 -17.25
N ILE A 15 23.52 42.95 -18.49
CA ILE A 15 22.96 41.76 -19.09
C ILE A 15 23.41 40.51 -18.33
N ILE A 16 24.68 40.43 -18.01
CA ILE A 16 25.26 39.33 -17.25
C ILE A 16 24.68 39.29 -15.81
N GLY A 17 24.58 40.46 -15.16
CA GLY A 17 23.96 40.57 -13.83
C GLY A 17 22.52 40.09 -13.81
N LEU A 18 21.71 40.49 -14.79
CA LEU A 18 20.34 40.09 -14.91
C LEU A 18 20.19 38.58 -15.18
N PHE A 19 21.08 38.03 -16.01
CA PHE A 19 21.13 36.60 -16.28
C PHE A 19 21.48 35.79 -15.02
N ILE A 20 22.46 36.25 -14.22
CA ILE A 20 22.84 35.59 -12.95
C ILE A 20 21.67 35.65 -11.96
N ILE A 21 21.00 36.79 -11.80
CA ILE A 21 19.83 36.94 -10.92
C ILE A 21 18.68 36.00 -11.36
N SER A 22 18.42 35.92 -12.66
CA SER A 22 17.43 35.02 -13.23
C SER A 22 17.76 33.56 -12.94
N LEU A 23 19.02 33.17 -13.08
CA LEU A 23 19.50 31.80 -12.85
C LEU A 23 19.40 31.43 -11.38
N VAL A 24 19.79 32.36 -10.47
CA VAL A 24 19.68 32.17 -9.02
C VAL A 24 18.21 32.08 -8.61
N GLY A 25 17.35 32.96 -9.16
CA GLY A 25 15.89 32.94 -8.89
C GLY A 25 15.26 31.63 -9.34
N TRP A 26 15.58 31.17 -10.56
CA TRP A 26 15.08 29.87 -11.06
C TRP A 26 15.60 28.71 -10.21
N GLY A 27 16.90 28.66 -9.94
CA GLY A 27 17.50 27.59 -9.12
C GLY A 27 16.92 27.54 -7.70
N SER A 28 16.64 28.70 -7.09
CA SER A 28 15.97 28.77 -5.79
C SER A 28 14.53 28.25 -5.85
N TYR A 29 13.82 28.54 -6.93
CA TYR A 29 12.46 28.02 -7.13
C TYR A 29 12.48 26.51 -7.31
N GLU A 30 13.33 25.96 -8.17
CA GLU A 30 13.47 24.52 -8.38
C GLU A 30 13.90 23.79 -7.09
N LEU A 31 14.72 24.39 -6.27
CA LEU A 31 15.16 23.83 -4.99
C LEU A 31 13.97 23.62 -4.03
N THR A 32 12.94 24.48 -4.07
CA THR A 32 11.74 24.33 -3.24
C THR A 32 10.78 23.25 -3.76
N GLN A 33 10.93 22.85 -5.02
CA GLN A 33 10.12 21.81 -5.67
C GLN A 33 10.79 20.42 -5.58
N LEU A 34 12.05 20.37 -5.13
CA LEU A 34 12.75 19.09 -5.03
C LEU A 34 12.11 18.23 -3.94
N PRO A 35 11.54 17.06 -4.25
CA PRO A 35 11.10 16.13 -3.24
C PRO A 35 12.34 15.57 -2.53
N ILE A 36 12.65 16.12 -1.36
CA ILE A 36 13.76 15.62 -0.54
C ILE A 36 13.20 14.64 0.46
N ASP A 37 13.30 13.35 0.15
CA ASP A 37 13.06 12.29 1.09
C ASP A 37 14.30 12.08 1.97
N ALA A 38 14.10 11.99 3.28
CA ALA A 38 15.17 11.77 4.25
C ALA A 38 15.92 10.43 4.01
N VAL A 39 15.24 9.47 3.42
CA VAL A 39 15.77 8.19 2.96
C VAL A 39 15.24 7.96 1.55
N PRO A 40 16.10 7.67 0.55
CA PRO A 40 15.64 7.36 -0.79
C PRO A 40 14.72 6.13 -0.75
N ASP A 41 13.53 6.24 -1.34
CA ASP A 41 12.63 5.10 -1.49
C ASP A 41 13.18 4.16 -2.56
N ILE A 42 13.77 3.06 -2.10
CA ILE A 42 14.28 1.98 -2.94
C ILE A 42 13.26 0.85 -3.10
N THR A 43 12.03 1.06 -2.66
CA THR A 43 10.97 0.05 -2.76
C THR A 43 10.57 -0.12 -4.23
N ASP A 44 10.59 -1.36 -4.70
CA ASP A 44 10.09 -1.69 -6.03
C ASP A 44 8.63 -1.22 -6.19
N ASN A 45 8.26 -0.78 -7.39
CA ASN A 45 6.88 -0.47 -7.72
C ASN A 45 6.05 -1.77 -7.74
N GLN A 46 5.39 -2.09 -6.63
CA GLN A 46 4.76 -3.38 -6.40
C GLN A 46 3.31 -3.28 -5.92
N VAL A 47 2.53 -4.27 -6.31
CA VAL A 47 1.16 -4.50 -5.82
C VAL A 47 1.07 -5.88 -5.19
N GLN A 48 0.47 -5.96 -4.02
CA GLN A 48 0.28 -7.22 -3.31
C GLN A 48 -1.19 -7.64 -3.35
N VAL A 49 -1.41 -8.93 -3.59
CA VAL A 49 -2.72 -9.59 -3.52
C VAL A 49 -2.69 -10.58 -2.37
N ILE A 50 -3.64 -10.45 -1.45
CA ILE A 50 -3.77 -11.30 -0.27
C ILE A 50 -5.07 -12.09 -0.39
N THR A 51 -5.00 -13.39 -0.12
CA THR A 51 -6.19 -14.25 0.00
C THR A 51 -6.11 -15.07 1.29
N VAL A 52 -7.13 -14.94 2.12
CA VAL A 52 -7.22 -15.70 3.37
C VAL A 52 -8.19 -16.86 3.19
N SER A 53 -7.69 -18.08 3.40
CA SER A 53 -8.40 -19.37 3.22
C SER A 53 -8.19 -20.29 4.41
N PRO A 54 -8.79 -20.06 5.57
CA PRO A 54 -8.44 -20.72 6.83
C PRO A 54 -8.55 -22.26 6.82
N ALA A 55 -9.31 -22.81 5.89
CA ALA A 55 -9.59 -24.26 5.82
C ALA A 55 -8.61 -25.02 4.89
N LEU A 56 -7.73 -24.34 4.15
CA LEU A 56 -6.89 -24.97 3.14
C LEU A 56 -5.44 -25.13 3.60
N GLY A 57 -4.84 -26.28 3.24
CA GLY A 57 -3.41 -26.50 3.36
C GLY A 57 -2.60 -25.70 2.34
N ALA A 58 -1.28 -25.55 2.58
CA ALA A 58 -0.41 -24.74 1.71
C ALA A 58 -0.43 -25.19 0.24
N THR A 59 -0.40 -26.49 -0.03
CA THR A 59 -0.43 -27.07 -1.39
C THR A 59 -1.76 -26.82 -2.10
N ASP A 60 -2.88 -26.87 -1.36
CA ASP A 60 -4.20 -26.62 -1.93
C ASP A 60 -4.39 -25.13 -2.23
N ILE A 61 -3.90 -24.26 -1.35
CA ILE A 61 -3.90 -22.82 -1.57
C ILE A 61 -3.08 -22.49 -2.82
N GLU A 62 -1.90 -23.06 -2.97
CA GLU A 62 -1.07 -22.82 -4.14
C GLU A 62 -1.78 -23.22 -5.42
N ARG A 63 -2.34 -24.41 -5.46
CA ARG A 63 -3.00 -24.94 -6.65
C ARG A 63 -4.31 -24.24 -6.99
N LEU A 64 -5.16 -23.96 -5.98
CA LEU A 64 -6.52 -23.49 -6.19
C LEU A 64 -6.67 -21.97 -6.17
N VAL A 65 -5.73 -21.28 -5.54
CA VAL A 65 -5.80 -19.83 -5.33
C VAL A 65 -4.59 -19.12 -5.96
N THR A 66 -3.38 -19.45 -5.52
CA THR A 66 -2.17 -18.73 -5.91
C THR A 66 -1.89 -18.84 -7.40
N PHE A 67 -1.82 -20.06 -7.92
CA PHE A 67 -1.50 -20.31 -9.33
C PHE A 67 -2.50 -19.67 -10.32
N PRO A 68 -3.83 -19.76 -10.15
CA PRO A 68 -4.78 -19.07 -11.02
C PRO A 68 -4.61 -17.56 -11.03
N ILE A 69 -4.29 -16.95 -9.87
CA ILE A 69 -4.07 -15.51 -9.77
C ILE A 69 -2.76 -15.11 -10.45
N GLU A 70 -1.67 -15.85 -10.23
CA GLU A 70 -0.39 -15.62 -10.91
C GLU A 70 -0.54 -15.67 -12.42
N GLN A 71 -1.21 -16.71 -12.92
CA GLN A 71 -1.43 -16.88 -14.34
C GLN A 71 -2.22 -15.72 -14.95
N ALA A 72 -3.25 -15.25 -14.26
CA ALA A 72 -4.06 -14.11 -14.72
C ALA A 72 -3.25 -12.80 -14.69
N CYS A 73 -2.44 -12.59 -13.66
CA CYS A 73 -1.64 -11.37 -13.50
C CYS A 73 -0.39 -11.35 -14.39
N SER A 74 0.12 -12.51 -14.82
CA SER A 74 1.31 -12.59 -15.68
C SER A 74 1.12 -11.92 -17.05
N SER A 75 -0.12 -11.77 -17.50
CA SER A 75 -0.47 -11.13 -18.78
C SER A 75 -0.53 -9.59 -18.71
N ILE A 76 -0.31 -8.98 -17.56
CA ILE A 76 -0.39 -7.51 -17.39
C ILE A 76 0.89 -6.88 -17.94
N PRO A 77 0.78 -5.90 -18.89
CA PRO A 77 1.95 -5.24 -19.45
C PRO A 77 2.76 -4.49 -18.38
N GLY A 78 4.09 -4.51 -18.51
CA GLY A 78 4.99 -3.84 -17.58
C GLY A 78 5.25 -4.60 -16.28
N THR A 79 4.78 -5.85 -16.16
CA THR A 79 5.14 -6.74 -15.06
C THR A 79 6.60 -7.18 -15.20
N LYS A 80 7.43 -6.85 -14.22
CA LYS A 80 8.85 -7.20 -14.14
C LYS A 80 9.05 -8.57 -13.51
N GLN A 81 8.31 -8.86 -12.44
CA GLN A 81 8.40 -10.10 -11.69
C GLN A 81 7.11 -10.37 -10.89
N ILE A 82 6.76 -11.64 -10.73
CA ILE A 82 5.72 -12.10 -9.80
C ILE A 82 6.40 -13.02 -8.78
N ARG A 83 6.13 -12.78 -7.50
CA ARG A 83 6.57 -13.62 -6.38
C ARG A 83 5.36 -14.00 -5.58
N SER A 84 5.25 -15.26 -5.21
CA SER A 84 4.16 -15.75 -4.38
C SER A 84 4.66 -16.49 -3.16
N PHE A 85 3.80 -16.53 -2.17
CA PHE A 85 4.03 -17.23 -0.93
C PHE A 85 2.72 -17.87 -0.46
N SER A 86 2.69 -19.20 -0.42
CA SER A 86 1.54 -19.98 0.01
C SER A 86 1.81 -20.65 1.35
N ARG A 87 0.98 -20.38 2.34
CA ARG A 87 1.01 -21.03 3.66
C ARG A 87 -0.38 -21.57 4.00
N PHE A 88 -0.45 -22.32 5.10
CA PHE A 88 -1.73 -22.75 5.65
C PHE A 88 -2.64 -21.52 5.90
N GLY A 89 -3.77 -21.49 5.22
CA GLY A 89 -4.74 -20.42 5.37
C GLY A 89 -4.43 -19.09 4.65
N LEU A 90 -3.28 -18.95 3.95
CA LEU A 90 -2.86 -17.66 3.38
C LEU A 90 -2.16 -17.82 2.02
N SER A 91 -2.60 -17.04 1.05
CA SER A 91 -1.88 -16.75 -0.20
C SER A 91 -1.49 -15.29 -0.23
N LEU A 92 -0.22 -15.00 -0.50
CA LEU A 92 0.33 -13.67 -0.73
C LEU A 92 1.05 -13.65 -2.07
N ILE A 93 0.61 -12.79 -2.97
CA ILE A 93 1.20 -12.64 -4.30
C ILE A 93 1.67 -11.20 -4.45
N THR A 94 2.95 -11.02 -4.71
CA THR A 94 3.58 -9.72 -4.95
C THR A 94 3.91 -9.59 -6.43
N ILE A 95 3.32 -8.61 -7.09
CA ILE A 95 3.51 -8.31 -8.51
C ILE A 95 4.34 -7.04 -8.59
N VAL A 96 5.55 -7.16 -9.13
CA VAL A 96 6.50 -6.06 -9.29
C VAL A 96 6.40 -5.54 -10.71
N PHE A 97 6.24 -4.23 -10.85
CA PHE A 97 6.14 -3.51 -12.12
C PHE A 97 7.41 -2.72 -12.43
N GLU A 98 7.57 -2.32 -13.68
CA GLU A 98 8.59 -1.38 -14.07
C GLU A 98 8.34 -0.01 -13.42
N ASP A 99 9.41 0.73 -13.08
CA ASP A 99 9.35 1.99 -12.34
C ASP A 99 8.53 3.09 -13.03
N LYS A 100 8.43 3.02 -14.37
CA LYS A 100 7.63 3.95 -15.19
C LYS A 100 6.12 3.74 -15.12
N ILE A 101 5.66 2.61 -14.55
CA ILE A 101 4.25 2.26 -14.47
C ILE A 101 3.60 2.97 -13.27
N ASP A 102 2.48 3.63 -13.50
CA ASP A 102 1.69 4.21 -12.40
C ASP A 102 1.08 3.10 -11.54
N ILE A 103 1.28 3.20 -10.22
CA ILE A 103 0.84 2.18 -9.26
C ILE A 103 -0.69 2.04 -9.22
N TYR A 104 -1.43 3.13 -9.42
CA TYR A 104 -2.89 3.08 -9.39
C TYR A 104 -3.45 2.45 -10.65
N TRP A 105 -2.81 2.70 -11.80
CA TRP A 105 -3.12 1.98 -13.04
C TRP A 105 -2.87 0.49 -12.89
N ALA A 106 -1.71 0.10 -12.33
CA ALA A 106 -1.38 -1.30 -12.08
C ALA A 106 -2.41 -1.99 -11.18
N ARG A 107 -2.83 -1.32 -10.09
CA ARG A 107 -3.88 -1.80 -9.18
C ARG A 107 -5.22 -1.99 -9.90
N GLN A 108 -5.59 -1.08 -10.79
CA GLN A 108 -6.82 -1.20 -11.58
C GLN A 108 -6.77 -2.43 -12.50
N GLN A 109 -5.66 -2.65 -13.21
CA GLN A 109 -5.47 -3.82 -14.07
C GLN A 109 -5.55 -5.12 -13.26
N ILE A 110 -4.90 -5.18 -12.10
CA ILE A 110 -4.97 -6.36 -11.22
C ILE A 110 -6.40 -6.58 -10.74
N THR A 111 -7.11 -5.53 -10.32
CA THR A 111 -8.51 -5.63 -9.87
C THR A 111 -9.40 -6.24 -10.94
N GLU A 112 -9.25 -5.82 -12.19
CA GLU A 112 -9.99 -6.37 -13.33
C GLU A 112 -9.68 -7.87 -13.55
N LYS A 113 -8.41 -8.25 -13.50
CA LYS A 113 -8.00 -9.66 -13.59
C LYS A 113 -8.56 -10.50 -12.45
N LEU A 114 -8.51 -9.97 -11.22
CA LEU A 114 -9.04 -10.66 -10.03
C LEU A 114 -10.56 -10.90 -10.12
N GLN A 115 -11.34 -9.99 -10.72
CA GLN A 115 -12.76 -10.20 -10.92
C GLN A 115 -13.04 -11.43 -11.80
N ASN A 116 -12.25 -11.61 -12.85
CA ASN A 116 -12.37 -12.78 -13.73
C ASN A 116 -11.91 -14.07 -13.02
N VAL A 117 -10.83 -14.00 -12.24
CA VAL A 117 -10.31 -15.17 -11.50
C VAL A 117 -11.23 -15.61 -10.39
N LYS A 118 -11.95 -14.69 -9.72
CA LYS A 118 -12.92 -15.02 -8.67
C LYS A 118 -13.97 -16.04 -9.11
N GLN A 119 -14.33 -16.05 -10.38
CA GLN A 119 -15.32 -17.02 -10.94
C GLN A 119 -14.72 -18.42 -11.06
N ASN A 120 -13.41 -18.55 -11.13
CA ASN A 120 -12.69 -19.81 -11.30
C ASN A 120 -12.19 -20.40 -9.97
N ILE A 121 -12.17 -19.59 -8.91
CA ILE A 121 -11.77 -20.03 -7.57
C ILE A 121 -12.97 -20.74 -6.91
N PRO A 122 -12.79 -21.94 -6.33
CA PRO A 122 -13.86 -22.68 -5.69
C PRO A 122 -14.54 -21.89 -4.57
N PRO A 123 -15.87 -21.98 -4.42
CA PRO A 123 -16.57 -21.33 -3.31
C PRO A 123 -16.03 -21.79 -1.94
N GLY A 124 -15.85 -20.85 -1.01
CA GLY A 124 -15.34 -21.13 0.33
C GLY A 124 -13.81 -21.07 0.48
N THR A 125 -13.05 -20.86 -0.60
CA THR A 125 -11.59 -20.72 -0.55
C THR A 125 -11.09 -19.31 -0.23
N GLY A 126 -11.99 -18.40 0.12
CA GLY A 126 -11.67 -16.99 0.37
C GLY A 126 -11.80 -16.10 -0.86
N SER A 127 -11.66 -14.80 -0.65
CA SER A 127 -11.72 -13.80 -1.71
C SER A 127 -10.34 -13.12 -1.83
N PRO A 128 -9.75 -13.06 -3.03
CA PRO A 128 -8.54 -12.29 -3.24
C PRO A 128 -8.85 -10.79 -3.10
N GLU A 129 -8.01 -10.11 -2.33
CA GLU A 129 -8.08 -8.67 -2.07
C GLU A 129 -6.74 -8.02 -2.32
N LEU A 130 -6.75 -6.77 -2.78
CA LEU A 130 -5.53 -5.99 -2.91
C LEU A 130 -5.09 -5.50 -1.54
N ALA A 131 -3.84 -5.74 -1.21
CA ALA A 131 -3.22 -5.06 -0.08
C ALA A 131 -3.16 -3.54 -0.33
N PRO A 132 -3.12 -2.74 0.74
CA PRO A 132 -2.90 -1.30 0.61
C PRO A 132 -1.60 -0.98 -0.12
N VAL A 133 -1.52 0.23 -0.66
CA VAL A 133 -0.25 0.74 -1.20
C VAL A 133 0.65 1.03 -0.01
N SER A 134 1.56 0.10 0.26
CA SER A 134 2.59 0.29 1.28
C SER A 134 3.96 0.26 0.62
N THR A 135 4.68 1.36 0.72
CA THR A 135 6.13 1.39 0.54
C THR A 135 6.77 1.15 1.91
N GLY A 136 8.04 0.78 1.96
CA GLY A 136 8.77 0.67 3.24
C GLY A 136 8.77 1.97 4.05
N LEU A 137 8.47 3.11 3.40
CA LEU A 137 8.30 4.43 3.98
C LEU A 137 6.83 4.84 4.17
N GLY A 138 5.88 3.96 3.82
CA GLY A 138 4.44 4.25 3.89
C GLY A 138 3.88 4.32 5.31
N GLU A 139 4.58 3.75 6.29
CA GLU A 139 4.22 3.86 7.70
C GLU A 139 4.77 5.17 8.29
N ILE A 140 4.02 6.25 8.10
CA ILE A 140 4.41 7.60 8.56
C ILE A 140 4.25 7.78 10.07
N PHE A 141 3.32 7.08 10.68
CA PHE A 141 3.01 7.25 12.09
C PHE A 141 2.52 5.96 12.73
N GLN A 142 3.13 5.57 13.84
CA GLN A 142 2.71 4.44 14.65
C GLN A 142 2.26 4.93 16.02
N TYR A 143 1.15 4.40 16.52
CA TYR A 143 0.63 4.72 17.85
C TYR A 143 0.07 3.48 18.54
N VAL A 144 0.02 3.54 19.87
CA VAL A 144 -0.51 2.46 20.70
C VAL A 144 -1.75 2.97 21.44
N VAL A 145 -2.86 2.25 21.25
CA VAL A 145 -4.08 2.49 22.03
C VAL A 145 -4.00 1.72 23.34
N ARG A 146 -3.98 2.41 24.45
CA ARG A 146 -3.93 1.82 25.78
C ARG A 146 -4.86 2.57 26.75
N PRO A 147 -5.38 1.90 27.80
CA PRO A 147 -6.13 2.58 28.85
C PRO A 147 -5.27 3.61 29.56
N GLN A 148 -5.88 4.69 30.03
CA GLN A 148 -5.23 5.64 30.90
C GLN A 148 -4.94 4.98 32.23
N LYS A 149 -3.88 5.44 32.94
CA LYS A 149 -3.51 4.95 34.26
C LYS A 149 -4.68 5.05 35.22
N GLY A 150 -5.05 3.93 35.85
CA GLY A 150 -6.22 3.81 36.72
C GLY A 150 -7.49 3.26 36.06
N TYR A 151 -7.47 3.05 34.72
CA TYR A 151 -8.58 2.47 33.97
C TYR A 151 -8.19 1.12 33.28
N GLU A 152 -7.07 0.53 33.69
CA GLU A 152 -6.52 -0.70 33.06
C GLU A 152 -7.47 -1.90 33.16
N GLY A 153 -8.30 -1.97 34.19
CA GLY A 153 -9.31 -3.04 34.35
C GLY A 153 -10.65 -2.79 33.67
N LYS A 154 -10.85 -1.59 33.08
CA LYS A 154 -12.12 -1.22 32.47
C LYS A 154 -12.22 -1.58 30.98
N TYR A 155 -11.08 -1.62 30.27
CA TYR A 155 -11.02 -1.88 28.84
C TYR A 155 -10.10 -3.09 28.57
N ASP A 156 -10.68 -4.14 28.03
CA ASP A 156 -9.92 -5.30 27.59
C ASP A 156 -9.36 -5.11 26.16
N ALA A 157 -8.54 -6.06 25.71
CA ALA A 157 -7.93 -5.99 24.38
C ALA A 157 -8.97 -6.03 23.23
N MET A 158 -10.15 -6.60 23.45
CA MET A 158 -11.23 -6.66 22.48
C MET A 158 -11.96 -5.31 22.39
N GLU A 159 -12.16 -4.65 23.52
CA GLU A 159 -12.79 -3.33 23.55
C GLU A 159 -11.88 -2.26 22.97
N LEU A 160 -10.58 -2.30 23.28
CA LEU A 160 -9.59 -1.40 22.67
C LEU A 160 -9.51 -1.58 21.15
N ARG A 161 -9.56 -2.82 20.67
CA ARG A 161 -9.61 -3.12 19.23
C ARG A 161 -10.89 -2.58 18.60
N THR A 162 -12.02 -2.75 19.26
CA THR A 162 -13.30 -2.22 18.78
C THR A 162 -13.29 -0.70 18.71
N LEU A 163 -12.75 -0.02 19.74
CA LEU A 163 -12.59 1.42 19.76
C LEU A 163 -11.69 1.91 18.60
N GLN A 164 -10.57 1.23 18.39
CA GLN A 164 -9.65 1.52 17.30
C GLN A 164 -10.34 1.42 15.94
N ASP A 165 -11.01 0.32 15.65
CA ASP A 165 -11.57 0.05 14.31
C ASP A 165 -12.82 0.89 14.01
N TRP A 166 -13.65 1.17 15.03
CA TRP A 166 -14.93 1.85 14.82
C TRP A 166 -14.90 3.36 15.07
N VAL A 167 -14.01 3.85 15.90
CA VAL A 167 -13.94 5.27 16.24
C VAL A 167 -12.67 5.90 15.66
N VAL A 168 -11.50 5.46 16.12
CA VAL A 168 -10.22 6.12 15.79
C VAL A 168 -9.92 6.00 14.30
N ARG A 169 -9.99 4.79 13.74
CA ARG A 169 -9.72 4.54 12.33
C ARG A 169 -10.61 5.37 11.41
N ARG A 170 -11.90 5.48 11.71
CA ARG A 170 -12.85 6.26 10.90
C ARG A 170 -12.55 7.75 10.88
N GLN A 171 -12.09 8.29 12.01
CA GLN A 171 -11.72 9.70 12.11
C GLN A 171 -10.41 9.98 11.37
N LEU A 172 -9.43 9.09 11.49
CA LEU A 172 -8.12 9.26 10.86
C LEU A 172 -8.17 9.10 9.34
N ILE A 173 -8.95 8.15 8.80
CA ILE A 173 -9.13 7.98 7.34
C ILE A 173 -9.72 9.24 6.68
N GLY A 174 -10.48 10.05 7.42
CA GLY A 174 -11.00 11.33 6.92
C GLY A 174 -9.98 12.46 6.85
N THR A 175 -8.76 12.27 7.35
CA THR A 175 -7.72 13.29 7.35
C THR A 175 -7.02 13.36 5.99
N PRO A 176 -6.87 14.56 5.39
CA PRO A 176 -6.16 14.71 4.12
C PRO A 176 -4.72 14.16 4.21
N GLY A 177 -4.34 13.34 3.23
CA GLY A 177 -3.02 12.72 3.18
C GLY A 177 -2.91 11.34 3.86
N VAL A 178 -3.96 10.89 4.57
CA VAL A 178 -4.01 9.53 5.15
C VAL A 178 -4.65 8.59 4.15
N ALA A 179 -3.85 7.68 3.58
CA ALA A 179 -4.32 6.66 2.65
C ALA A 179 -4.98 5.49 3.37
N GLU A 180 -4.40 5.04 4.49
CA GLU A 180 -4.89 3.91 5.27
C GLU A 180 -4.48 4.00 6.74
N VAL A 181 -5.28 3.35 7.59
CA VAL A 181 -4.97 3.11 9.01
C VAL A 181 -5.09 1.62 9.26
N ALA A 182 -3.95 0.96 9.42
CA ALA A 182 -3.88 -0.46 9.76
C ALA A 182 -3.87 -0.66 11.29
N SER A 183 -4.48 -1.77 11.73
CA SER A 183 -4.54 -2.10 13.17
C SER A 183 -3.94 -3.48 13.40
N PHE A 184 -2.97 -3.57 14.31
CA PHE A 184 -2.37 -4.83 14.74
C PHE A 184 -2.72 -5.13 16.19
N GLY A 185 -2.91 -6.42 16.51
CA GLY A 185 -3.22 -6.86 17.87
C GLY A 185 -4.69 -6.71 18.28
N GLY A 186 -4.97 -7.08 19.52
CA GLY A 186 -6.32 -7.14 20.06
C GLY A 186 -7.13 -8.32 19.54
N LYS A 187 -8.33 -8.52 20.09
CA LYS A 187 -9.29 -9.54 19.67
C LYS A 187 -10.42 -8.87 18.91
N LEU A 188 -10.79 -9.45 17.75
CA LEU A 188 -11.93 -8.98 16.98
C LEU A 188 -13.22 -9.41 17.68
N LYS A 189 -14.11 -8.46 17.96
CA LYS A 189 -15.43 -8.75 18.52
C LYS A 189 -16.33 -9.32 17.43
N GLN A 190 -16.84 -10.53 17.65
CA GLN A 190 -17.74 -11.22 16.74
C GLN A 190 -19.02 -11.58 17.50
N TYR A 191 -20.14 -11.53 16.79
CA TYR A 191 -21.45 -12.01 17.28
C TYR A 191 -21.82 -13.24 16.48
N GLU A 192 -21.86 -14.41 17.16
CA GLU A 192 -22.29 -15.65 16.55
C GLU A 192 -23.75 -15.92 16.88
N ILE A 193 -24.58 -16.10 15.85
CA ILE A 193 -25.98 -16.46 15.98
C ILE A 193 -26.14 -17.93 15.59
N THR A 194 -26.23 -18.82 16.59
CA THR A 194 -26.47 -20.25 16.35
C THR A 194 -27.95 -20.58 16.49
N ARG A 195 -28.48 -21.21 15.47
CA ARG A 195 -29.86 -21.74 15.53
C ARG A 195 -29.86 -23.05 16.29
N HIS A 196 -30.50 -23.09 17.46
CA HIS A 196 -30.78 -24.34 18.17
C HIS A 196 -31.89 -25.10 17.44
N SER A 197 -31.55 -26.07 16.61
CA SER A 197 -32.53 -27.03 16.11
C SER A 197 -32.79 -28.04 17.22
N LYS A 198 -33.92 -27.92 17.92
CA LYS A 198 -34.44 -29.04 18.69
C LYS A 198 -34.85 -30.11 17.68
N LEU A 199 -34.03 -31.14 17.52
CA LEU A 199 -34.47 -32.39 16.91
C LEU A 199 -35.61 -32.94 17.81
N ARG A 200 -36.85 -32.82 17.32
CA ARG A 200 -37.94 -33.64 17.85
C ARG A 200 -37.78 -35.01 17.21
N TYR A 201 -37.46 -36.00 18.00
CA TYR A 201 -37.65 -37.41 17.69
C TYR A 201 -39.14 -37.74 17.72
#